data_a8b3b5650cc1f6ead2c61292fa0372ce
#
_entry.id   a8b3b5650cc1f6ead2c61292fa0372ce
#
_cell.length_a   1.000
_cell.length_b   1.000
_cell.length_c   1.000
_cell.angle_alpha   90.00
_cell.angle_beta   90.00
_cell.angle_gamma   90.00
#
_symmetry.space_group_name_H-M   'P 1'
#
loop_
_entity.id
_entity.type
_entity.pdbx_description
1 polymer ?
#
loop_
_entity_poly.entity_id
_entity_poly.type
_entity_poly.pdbx_seq_one_letter_code
_entity_poly.pdbx_strand_id
1 'polypeptide(L)'
;MVTAVTEGIKVSVKTEYQAEYSSPLQAHYVFTYRITIQNNSEHTIQLLRRHWLIYDSNGSVREVEGEGVVGQQPVLEPGEVHEYVSGCNLRSSMGKMVGTYLIERVMDGRRLRVAIPEFMMVVPYKLN
;
A
#
# COMPACT_ATOMS: atom_id res chain seq x y z
N MET A 1 -8.21 -9.63 -2.35
CA MET A 1 -6.76 -9.34 -2.43
C MET A 1 -6.40 -8.99 -3.87
N VAL A 2 -5.64 -7.94 -4.03
CA VAL A 2 -5.14 -7.53 -5.35
C VAL A 2 -3.62 -7.65 -5.39
N THR A 3 -3.07 -7.88 -6.58
CA THR A 3 -1.64 -8.16 -6.76
C THR A 3 -1.11 -7.50 -8.03
N ALA A 4 0.11 -6.99 -7.96
CA ALA A 4 0.85 -6.48 -9.12
C ALA A 4 2.29 -6.98 -9.05
N VAL A 5 2.90 -7.15 -10.21
CA VAL A 5 4.31 -7.59 -10.31
C VAL A 5 5.06 -6.61 -11.20
N THR A 6 6.19 -6.12 -10.73
CA THR A 6 7.08 -5.23 -11.48
C THR A 6 8.51 -5.78 -11.38
N GLU A 7 9.09 -6.18 -12.50
CA GLU A 7 10.47 -6.71 -12.56
C GLU A 7 10.77 -7.74 -11.47
N GLY A 8 9.84 -8.67 -11.26
CA GLY A 8 9.99 -9.75 -10.27
C GLY A 8 9.63 -9.37 -8.84
N ILE A 9 9.26 -8.12 -8.58
CA ILE A 9 8.80 -7.70 -7.26
C ILE A 9 7.28 -7.79 -7.24
N LYS A 10 6.75 -8.65 -6.39
CA LYS A 10 5.31 -8.90 -6.27
C LYS A 10 4.77 -8.16 -5.05
N VAL A 11 3.76 -7.33 -5.27
CA VAL A 11 3.08 -6.59 -4.20
C VAL A 11 1.62 -7.03 -4.15
N SER A 12 1.19 -7.48 -2.97
CA SER A 12 -0.20 -7.91 -2.73
C SER A 12 -0.79 -7.06 -1.62
N VAL A 13 -2.07 -6.70 -1.75
CA VAL A 13 -2.76 -5.86 -0.77
C VAL A 13 -4.09 -6.49 -0.39
N LYS A 14 -4.37 -6.50 0.92
CA LYS A 14 -5.66 -6.90 1.48
C LYS A 14 -6.14 -5.81 2.42
N THR A 15 -7.37 -5.34 2.23
CA THR A 15 -7.97 -4.27 3.05
C THR A 15 -9.00 -4.83 4.01
N GLU A 16 -9.20 -4.10 5.12
CA GLU A 16 -10.22 -4.43 6.10
C GLU A 16 -10.80 -3.15 6.69
N TYR A 17 -12.13 -3.07 6.75
CA TYR A 17 -12.83 -1.96 7.40
C TYR A 17 -12.78 -2.14 8.91
N GLN A 18 -12.49 -1.05 9.64
CA GLN A 18 -12.38 -1.06 11.10
C GLN A 18 -13.59 -0.35 11.70
N ALA A 19 -14.70 -1.08 11.85
CA ALA A 19 -15.94 -0.52 12.39
C ALA A 19 -15.76 0.08 13.78
N GLU A 20 -14.95 -0.55 14.62
CA GLU A 20 -14.70 -0.09 15.99
C GLU A 20 -14.03 1.28 16.07
N TYR A 21 -13.23 1.62 15.07
CA TYR A 21 -12.50 2.88 15.03
C TYR A 21 -13.15 3.90 14.12
N SER A 22 -14.29 3.55 13.53
CA SER A 22 -15.01 4.41 12.59
C SER A 22 -16.19 5.10 13.28
N SER A 23 -16.57 6.27 12.74
CA SER A 23 -17.75 7.01 13.18
C SER A 23 -18.45 7.58 11.93
N PRO A 24 -19.37 6.81 11.31
CA PRO A 24 -20.09 7.27 10.11
C PRO A 24 -20.85 8.59 10.32
N LEU A 25 -21.39 8.81 11.53
CA LEU A 25 -22.08 10.06 11.86
C LEU A 25 -21.16 11.27 11.79
N GLN A 26 -19.87 11.08 11.97
CA GLN A 26 -18.86 12.14 11.89
C GLN A 26 -18.08 12.09 10.57
N ALA A 27 -18.56 11.31 9.60
CA ALA A 27 -17.89 11.11 8.32
C ALA A 27 -16.44 10.65 8.52
N HIS A 28 -16.24 9.66 9.38
CA HIS A 28 -14.94 9.12 9.71
C HIS A 28 -14.96 7.60 9.52
N TYR A 29 -14.23 7.13 8.50
CA TYR A 29 -14.20 5.73 8.11
C TYR A 29 -12.76 5.25 8.12
N VAL A 30 -12.45 4.26 8.97
CA VAL A 30 -11.10 3.76 9.16
C VAL A 30 -10.94 2.41 8.49
N PHE A 31 -9.90 2.29 7.67
CA PHE A 31 -9.52 1.05 7.01
C PHE A 31 -8.08 0.71 7.39
N THR A 32 -7.78 -0.57 7.48
CA THR A 32 -6.41 -1.05 7.50
C THR A 32 -6.11 -1.78 6.20
N TYR A 33 -4.86 -1.80 5.81
CA TYR A 33 -4.42 -2.56 4.65
C TYR A 33 -3.12 -3.30 4.99
N ARG A 34 -3.10 -4.57 4.59
CA ARG A 34 -1.94 -5.43 4.76
C ARG A 34 -1.26 -5.57 3.41
N ILE A 35 0.01 -5.24 3.37
CA ILE A 35 0.80 -5.34 2.16
C ILE A 35 1.88 -6.39 2.34
N THR A 36 2.01 -7.26 1.33
CA THR A 36 3.04 -8.27 1.26
C THR A 36 3.90 -7.97 0.04
N ILE A 37 5.20 -7.78 0.26
CA ILE A 37 6.18 -7.51 -0.79
C ILE A 37 7.09 -8.72 -0.88
N GLN A 38 7.09 -9.39 -2.04
CA GLN A 38 7.90 -10.57 -2.26
C GLN A 38 8.92 -10.30 -3.36
N ASN A 39 10.19 -10.56 -3.05
CA ASN A 39 11.27 -10.41 -4.02
C ASN A 39 11.47 -11.72 -4.77
N ASN A 40 10.89 -11.81 -5.96
CA ASN A 40 11.08 -12.97 -6.86
C ASN A 40 12.12 -12.68 -7.95
N SER A 41 12.91 -11.60 -7.78
CA SER A 41 14.00 -11.29 -8.70
C SER A 41 15.28 -12.02 -8.29
N GLU A 42 16.32 -11.88 -9.11
CA GLU A 42 17.63 -12.47 -8.83
C GLU A 42 18.53 -11.55 -8.01
N HIS A 43 18.04 -10.38 -7.63
CA HIS A 43 18.84 -9.34 -6.99
C HIS A 43 18.33 -9.00 -5.60
N THR A 44 19.26 -8.70 -4.69
CA THR A 44 18.90 -8.11 -3.39
C THR A 44 18.45 -6.67 -3.62
N ILE A 45 17.30 -6.32 -3.06
CA ILE A 45 16.69 -5.00 -3.22
C ILE A 45 16.42 -4.36 -1.85
N GLN A 46 16.33 -3.03 -1.83
CA GLN A 46 15.93 -2.28 -0.65
C GLN A 46 14.79 -1.34 -1.00
N LEU A 47 13.74 -1.36 -0.20
CA LEU A 47 12.63 -0.42 -0.33
C LEU A 47 13.05 0.90 0.31
N LEU A 48 13.10 1.98 -0.49
CA LEU A 48 13.55 3.28 -0.04
C LEU A 48 12.42 4.23 0.31
N ARG A 49 11.41 4.35 -0.54
CA ARG A 49 10.35 5.34 -0.39
C ARG A 49 9.01 4.79 -0.84
N ARG A 50 7.95 5.39 -0.33
CA ARG A 50 6.57 5.13 -0.75
C ARG A 50 5.94 6.41 -1.28
N HIS A 51 5.03 6.26 -2.23
CA HIS A 51 4.23 7.36 -2.77
C HIS A 51 2.80 6.87 -2.97
N TRP A 52 1.84 7.57 -2.36
CA TRP A 52 0.42 7.22 -2.40
C TRP A 52 -0.42 8.37 -2.89
N LEU A 53 -1.46 8.05 -3.67
CA LEU A 53 -2.59 8.92 -3.94
C LEU A 53 -3.82 8.24 -3.35
N ILE A 54 -4.54 8.95 -2.50
CA ILE A 54 -5.73 8.45 -1.81
C ILE A 54 -6.92 9.23 -2.33
N TYR A 55 -7.81 8.52 -3.03
CA TYR A 55 -9.01 9.08 -3.61
C TYR A 55 -10.19 8.76 -2.72
N ASP A 56 -10.86 9.81 -2.22
CA ASP A 56 -12.06 9.69 -1.40
C ASP A 56 -13.27 9.96 -2.30
N SER A 57 -14.36 9.20 -2.15
CA SER A 57 -15.53 9.35 -3.01
C SER A 57 -16.25 10.70 -2.85
N ASN A 58 -15.88 11.49 -1.83
CA ASN A 58 -16.38 12.86 -1.70
C ASN A 58 -15.69 13.84 -2.66
N GLY A 59 -14.77 13.36 -3.52
CA GLY A 59 -14.06 14.17 -4.49
C GLY A 59 -12.68 14.64 -4.05
N SER A 60 -12.30 14.41 -2.78
CA SER A 60 -10.97 14.82 -2.32
C SER A 60 -9.89 13.81 -2.69
N VAL A 61 -8.68 14.32 -2.90
CA VAL A 61 -7.50 13.51 -3.20
C VAL A 61 -6.38 13.95 -2.26
N ARG A 62 -5.75 12.99 -1.61
CA ARG A 62 -4.59 13.26 -0.74
C ARG A 62 -3.36 12.57 -1.33
N GLU A 63 -2.23 13.24 -1.21
CA GLU A 63 -0.94 12.66 -1.59
C GLU A 63 -0.12 12.42 -0.33
N VAL A 64 0.46 11.23 -0.22
CA VAL A 64 1.34 10.87 0.90
C VAL A 64 2.63 10.34 0.31
N GLU A 65 3.74 10.91 0.74
CA GLU A 65 5.07 10.52 0.27
C GLU A 65 6.01 10.50 1.46
N GLY A 66 6.91 9.52 1.50
CA GLY A 66 7.85 9.43 2.60
C GLY A 66 8.82 8.28 2.47
N GLU A 67 9.81 8.26 3.38
CA GLU A 67 10.81 7.21 3.41
C GLU A 67 10.24 5.93 4.01
N GLY A 68 10.54 4.79 3.37
CA GLY A 68 10.24 3.48 3.91
C GLY A 68 8.76 3.17 4.05
N VAL A 69 8.48 2.15 4.83
CA VAL A 69 7.14 1.70 5.19
C VAL A 69 7.12 1.39 6.69
N VAL A 70 6.20 2.06 7.41
CA VAL A 70 6.05 1.91 8.87
C VAL A 70 7.41 1.97 9.60
N GLY A 71 8.20 3.00 9.25
CA GLY A 71 9.49 3.26 9.90
C GLY A 71 10.64 2.34 9.48
N GLN A 72 10.47 1.53 8.43
CA GLN A 72 11.48 0.59 7.98
C GLN A 72 11.79 0.77 6.49
N GLN A 73 13.06 0.51 6.13
CA GLN A 73 13.49 0.41 4.75
C GLN A 73 14.02 -1.02 4.54
N PRO A 74 13.12 -2.00 4.39
CA PRO A 74 13.53 -3.41 4.39
C PRO A 74 14.43 -3.75 3.21
N VAL A 75 15.44 -4.59 3.49
CA VAL A 75 16.31 -5.19 2.49
C VAL A 75 15.82 -6.60 2.28
N LEU A 76 15.53 -6.96 1.03
CA LEU A 76 15.02 -8.28 0.69
C LEU A 76 15.97 -8.99 -0.27
N GLU A 77 16.48 -10.14 0.15
CA GLU A 77 17.22 -11.03 -0.73
C GLU A 77 16.24 -11.79 -1.63
N PRO A 78 16.71 -12.39 -2.73
CA PRO A 78 15.85 -13.22 -3.58
C PRO A 78 15.07 -14.25 -2.77
N GLY A 79 13.74 -14.29 -2.94
CA GLY A 79 12.86 -15.20 -2.23
C GLY A 79 12.32 -14.65 -0.92
N GLU A 80 12.86 -13.57 -0.39
CA GLU A 80 12.40 -13.00 0.87
C GLU A 80 11.13 -12.18 0.74
N VAL A 81 10.39 -12.10 1.83
CA VAL A 81 9.09 -11.44 1.91
C VAL A 81 9.10 -10.44 3.07
N HIS A 82 8.53 -9.27 2.84
CA HIS A 82 8.25 -8.28 3.88
C HIS A 82 6.76 -8.03 3.93
N GLU A 83 6.18 -8.05 5.11
CA GLU A 83 4.76 -7.80 5.31
C GLU A 83 4.58 -6.70 6.35
N TYR A 84 3.65 -5.79 6.10
CA TYR A 84 3.30 -4.76 7.07
C TYR A 84 1.82 -4.41 6.97
N VAL A 85 1.30 -3.80 8.04
CA VAL A 85 -0.07 -3.31 8.12
C VAL A 85 -0.02 -1.82 8.39
N SER A 86 -0.83 -1.06 7.68
CA SER A 86 -0.98 0.37 7.89
C SER A 86 -2.46 0.74 7.83
N GLY A 87 -2.76 1.99 8.11
CA GLY A 87 -4.14 2.47 8.14
C GLY A 87 -4.37 3.64 7.21
N CYS A 88 -5.63 3.80 6.83
CA CYS A 88 -6.10 4.95 6.07
C CYS A 88 -7.50 5.30 6.54
N ASN A 89 -7.76 6.59 6.74
CA ASN A 89 -9.10 7.06 7.05
C ASN A 89 -9.66 7.86 5.88
N LEU A 90 -10.93 7.62 5.60
CA LEU A 90 -11.70 8.32 4.58
C LEU A 90 -12.80 9.15 5.26
N ARG A 91 -13.30 10.16 4.55
CA ARG A 91 -14.45 10.94 4.98
C ARG A 91 -15.75 10.49 4.33
N SER A 92 -15.68 9.48 3.49
CA SER A 92 -16.84 8.85 2.87
C SER A 92 -16.72 7.33 2.97
N SER A 93 -17.79 6.64 2.63
CA SER A 93 -17.89 5.17 2.80
C SER A 93 -17.07 4.37 1.80
N MET A 94 -16.44 5.04 0.83
CA MET A 94 -15.61 4.34 -0.14
C MET A 94 -14.52 5.26 -0.71
N GLY A 95 -13.45 4.62 -1.15
CA GLY A 95 -12.33 5.30 -1.79
C GLY A 95 -11.37 4.28 -2.38
N LYS A 96 -10.24 4.77 -2.86
CA LYS A 96 -9.20 3.90 -3.40
C LYS A 96 -7.82 4.48 -3.14
N MET A 97 -6.84 3.61 -3.12
CA MET A 97 -5.43 3.99 -3.04
C MET A 97 -4.68 3.49 -4.27
N VAL A 98 -3.81 4.36 -4.77
CA VAL A 98 -2.91 4.06 -5.88
C VAL A 98 -1.52 4.46 -5.45
N GLY A 99 -0.51 3.65 -5.70
CA GLY A 99 0.82 4.02 -5.24
C GLY A 99 1.95 3.26 -5.90
N THR A 100 3.15 3.68 -5.53
CA THR A 100 4.40 3.06 -5.98
C THR A 100 5.40 3.03 -4.84
N TYR A 101 6.35 2.08 -4.94
CA TYR A 101 7.55 2.09 -4.12
C TYR A 101 8.74 2.44 -4.99
N LEU A 102 9.67 3.21 -4.43
CA LEU A 102 11.00 3.37 -5.00
C LEU A 102 11.88 2.31 -4.37
N ILE A 103 12.44 1.44 -5.20
CA ILE A 103 13.26 0.32 -4.79
C ILE A 103 14.64 0.46 -5.41
N GLU A 104 15.68 0.12 -4.64
CA GLU A 104 17.06 0.15 -5.11
C GLU A 104 17.65 -1.25 -5.13
N ARG A 105 18.28 -1.61 -6.24
CA ARG A 105 19.06 -2.83 -6.34
C ARG A 105 20.38 -2.58 -5.64
N VAL A 106 20.65 -3.34 -4.58
CA VAL A 106 21.78 -3.06 -3.67
C VAL A 106 23.12 -3.17 -4.37
N MET A 107 23.28 -4.16 -5.26
CA MET A 107 24.55 -4.44 -5.91
C MET A 107 25.11 -3.25 -6.72
N ASP A 108 24.27 -2.55 -7.45
CA ASP A 108 24.73 -1.51 -8.38
C ASP A 108 24.01 -0.16 -8.20
N GLY A 109 23.13 -0.06 -7.23
CA GLY A 109 22.40 1.18 -6.95
C GLY A 109 21.33 1.52 -7.97
N ARG A 110 21.00 0.63 -8.90
CA ARG A 110 19.93 0.88 -9.87
C ARG A 110 18.60 1.02 -9.15
N ARG A 111 17.87 2.08 -9.45
CA ARG A 111 16.56 2.35 -8.85
C ARG A 111 15.45 2.06 -9.83
N LEU A 112 14.33 1.55 -9.31
CA LEU A 112 13.14 1.27 -10.11
C LEU A 112 11.90 1.60 -9.29
N ARG A 113 10.84 1.97 -10.01
CA ARG A 113 9.52 2.16 -9.39
C ARG A 113 8.72 0.88 -9.54
N VAL A 114 8.24 0.39 -8.41
CA VAL A 114 7.43 -0.82 -8.34
C VAL A 114 5.99 -0.41 -8.09
N ALA A 115 5.08 -0.89 -8.92
CA ALA A 115 3.67 -0.58 -8.77
C ALA A 115 3.07 -1.30 -7.57
N ILE A 116 2.32 -0.56 -6.76
CA ILE A 116 1.41 -1.13 -5.78
C ILE A 116 0.09 -1.28 -6.53
N PRO A 117 -0.57 -2.45 -6.48
CA PRO A 117 -1.85 -2.59 -7.18
C PRO A 117 -2.88 -1.64 -6.61
N GLU A 118 -3.68 -1.01 -7.48
CA GLU A 118 -4.78 -0.18 -7.03
C GLU A 118 -5.74 -1.03 -6.20
N PHE A 119 -6.17 -0.51 -5.06
CA PHE A 119 -7.14 -1.24 -4.24
C PHE A 119 -8.25 -0.32 -3.74
N MET A 120 -9.43 -0.92 -3.62
CA MET A 120 -10.62 -0.23 -3.16
C MET A 120 -10.79 -0.40 -1.66
N MET A 121 -11.31 0.66 -1.03
CA MET A 121 -11.72 0.64 0.37
C MET A 121 -13.21 0.95 0.38
N VAL A 122 -14.01 -0.07 0.70
CA VAL A 122 -15.48 0.04 0.67
C VAL A 122 -16.03 -0.54 1.95
N VAL A 123 -16.91 0.25 2.61
CA VAL A 123 -17.56 -0.22 3.83
C VAL A 123 -18.47 -1.42 3.47
N PRO A 124 -18.37 -2.56 4.20
CA PRO A 124 -19.09 -3.78 3.82
C PRO A 124 -20.58 -3.64 3.62
N TYR A 125 -21.26 -2.80 4.40
CA TYR A 125 -22.69 -2.61 4.26
C TYR A 125 -23.10 -1.90 2.96
N LYS A 126 -22.15 -1.33 2.23
CA LYS A 126 -22.40 -0.73 0.90
C LYS A 126 -22.42 -1.77 -0.20
N LEU A 127 -22.00 -2.99 0.09
CA LEU A 127 -21.95 -4.08 -0.89
C LEU A 127 -23.24 -4.91 -0.93
N ASN A 128 -24.17 -4.62 -0.03
CA ASN A 128 -25.47 -5.33 0.06
C ASN A 128 -26.56 -4.65 -0.75
#